data_7c6838737b76b13272a4a9c81c4b75a3
#
_entry.id   7c6838737b76b13272a4a9c81c4b75a3
#
_cell.length_a   1.000
_cell.length_b   1.000
_cell.length_c   1.000
_cell.angle_alpha   90.00
_cell.angle_beta   90.00
_cell.angle_gamma   90.00
#
_symmetry.space_group_name_H-M   'P 1'
#
loop_
_entity.id
_entity.type
_entity.pdbx_description
1 polymer ?
#
loop_
_entity_poly.entity_id
_entity_poly.type
_entity_poly.pdbx_seq_one_letter_code
_entity_poly.pdbx_strand_id
1 'polypeptide(L)'
;TMSMGGDMQASTISSKNVIYGSCHCSDGAYQDKYDWAVSDRWSRIDEIKWVGAWDATTGENLHWTPFELSSRRKTGAWALTTDTNGNLWVGGDFDLSHIDASRTQWNGGFARYDNRDNVAPETPTLVRTTASTASSVTLAWEGVSDAVSYEILRDDRPIASTTSASVEVPRGGDNRFFVRAVDAAGNRSATTAVYVPPADGE
;
A
#
# COMPACT_ATOMS: atom_id res chain seq x y z
N THR A 1 -6.12 -11.02 6.05
CA THR A 1 -6.25 -10.75 7.49
C THR A 1 -5.60 -9.42 7.80
N MET A 2 -6.26 -8.60 8.59
CA MET A 2 -5.68 -7.39 9.17
C MET A 2 -4.98 -7.75 10.49
N SER A 3 -3.79 -7.21 10.71
CA SER A 3 -3.12 -7.39 11.99
C SER A 3 -3.67 -6.41 13.02
N MET A 4 -3.48 -6.58 14.24
CA MET A 4 -3.78 -5.82 15.48
C MET A 4 -4.56 -4.48 15.38
N GLY A 5 -5.31 -4.25 14.36
CA GLY A 5 -5.77 -2.90 14.03
C GLY A 5 -7.04 -2.42 14.72
N GLY A 6 -7.69 -3.21 15.47
CA GLY A 6 -9.01 -2.88 16.01
C GLY A 6 -10.14 -3.24 15.04
N ASP A 7 -11.35 -2.96 15.49
CA ASP A 7 -12.57 -3.45 14.83
C ASP A 7 -12.89 -2.71 13.54
N MET A 8 -13.43 -3.44 12.58
CA MET A 8 -14.10 -2.85 11.43
C MET A 8 -15.37 -2.13 11.88
N GLN A 9 -15.53 -0.87 11.48
CA GLN A 9 -16.62 0.00 11.93
C GLN A 9 -17.71 0.15 10.89
N ALA A 10 -17.33 0.31 9.63
CA ALA A 10 -18.25 0.49 8.52
C ALA A 10 -17.67 -0.07 7.23
N SER A 11 -18.55 -0.39 6.29
CA SER A 11 -18.16 -0.71 4.92
C SER A 11 -19.17 -0.11 3.94
N THR A 12 -18.70 0.15 2.73
CA THR A 12 -19.54 0.58 1.61
C THR A 12 -18.97 0.03 0.32
N ILE A 13 -19.81 -0.09 -0.70
CA ILE A 13 -19.39 -0.51 -2.04
C ILE A 13 -19.66 0.63 -3.02
N SER A 14 -18.67 0.94 -3.84
CA SER A 14 -18.82 1.95 -4.88
C SER A 14 -19.40 1.38 -6.17
N SER A 15 -19.91 2.27 -7.01
CA SER A 15 -20.34 1.94 -8.39
C SER A 15 -19.20 1.43 -9.28
N LYS A 16 -17.95 1.53 -8.81
CA LYS A 16 -16.74 1.04 -9.50
C LYS A 16 -16.28 -0.32 -8.98
N ASN A 17 -17.13 -1.06 -8.31
CA ASN A 17 -16.83 -2.39 -7.78
C ASN A 17 -15.71 -2.39 -6.72
N VAL A 18 -15.54 -1.30 -5.98
CA VAL A 18 -14.60 -1.20 -4.88
C VAL A 18 -15.35 -1.26 -3.56
N ILE A 19 -14.96 -2.19 -2.68
CA ILE A 19 -15.37 -2.20 -1.28
C ILE A 19 -14.41 -1.33 -0.48
N TYR A 20 -14.95 -0.38 0.25
CA TYR A 20 -14.21 0.36 1.27
C TYR A 20 -14.62 -0.14 2.64
N GLY A 21 -13.64 -0.37 3.50
CA GLY A 21 -13.84 -0.76 4.88
C GLY A 21 -13.10 0.18 5.82
N SER A 22 -13.76 0.62 6.90
CA SER A 22 -13.15 1.48 7.90
C SER A 22 -12.89 0.74 9.20
N CYS A 23 -11.86 1.19 9.91
CA CYS A 23 -11.44 0.58 11.17
C CYS A 23 -10.82 1.63 12.11
N HIS A 24 -10.61 1.23 13.35
CA HIS A 24 -9.75 1.94 14.30
C HIS A 24 -8.27 1.58 14.10
N CYS A 25 -7.87 1.24 12.91
CA CYS A 25 -6.58 0.69 12.62
C CYS A 25 -5.61 1.71 12.00
N SER A 26 -4.35 1.52 12.31
CA SER A 26 -3.21 2.04 11.57
C SER A 26 -2.19 0.91 11.57
N ASP A 27 -2.38 -0.06 10.67
CA ASP A 27 -1.67 -1.33 10.71
C ASP A 27 -1.65 -2.01 9.31
N GLY A 28 -1.12 -3.21 9.25
CA GLY A 28 -1.02 -3.98 8.02
C GLY A 28 -2.22 -4.88 7.72
N ALA A 29 -2.61 -4.92 6.46
CA ALA A 29 -3.43 -5.98 5.90
C ALA A 29 -2.52 -7.05 5.31
N TYR A 30 -2.65 -8.27 5.78
CA TYR A 30 -1.82 -9.40 5.38
C TYR A 30 -2.60 -10.30 4.43
N GLN A 31 -2.03 -10.56 3.26
CA GLN A 31 -2.56 -11.57 2.36
C GLN A 31 -2.06 -12.95 2.76
N ASP A 32 -2.92 -13.95 2.61
CA ASP A 32 -2.65 -15.37 2.90
C ASP A 32 -2.28 -15.68 4.36
N LYS A 33 -2.57 -14.76 5.26
CA LYS A 33 -2.46 -15.00 6.69
C LYS A 33 -3.83 -15.31 7.27
N TYR A 34 -4.01 -16.53 7.70
CA TYR A 34 -5.29 -17.05 8.23
C TYR A 34 -5.26 -17.27 9.74
N ASP A 35 -4.09 -17.26 10.36
CA ASP A 35 -3.89 -17.50 11.77
C ASP A 35 -2.84 -16.54 12.35
N TRP A 36 -3.10 -16.01 13.53
CA TRP A 36 -2.19 -15.16 14.26
C TRP A 36 -0.93 -15.87 14.75
N ALA A 37 -1.04 -17.17 15.04
CA ALA A 37 0.07 -17.98 15.51
C ALA A 37 1.13 -18.25 14.44
N VAL A 38 0.79 -18.04 13.16
CA VAL A 38 1.69 -18.29 12.03
C VAL A 38 2.07 -16.97 11.39
N SER A 39 3.14 -16.35 11.87
CA SER A 39 3.58 -15.01 11.48
C SER A 39 4.36 -14.97 10.16
N ASP A 40 4.81 -16.09 9.63
CA ASP A 40 5.81 -16.17 8.56
C ASP A 40 5.26 -16.60 7.19
N ARG A 41 3.96 -16.86 7.07
CA ARG A 41 3.35 -17.41 5.84
C ARG A 41 2.52 -16.45 5.02
N TRP A 42 2.55 -15.18 5.32
CA TRP A 42 1.88 -14.19 4.50
C TRP A 42 2.69 -13.87 3.24
N SER A 43 2.00 -13.66 2.13
CA SER A 43 2.62 -13.38 0.83
C SER A 43 2.82 -11.89 0.58
N ARG A 44 1.97 -11.05 1.15
CA ARG A 44 2.03 -9.58 1.03
C ARG A 44 1.54 -8.90 2.31
N ILE A 45 2.03 -7.68 2.52
CA ILE A 45 1.53 -6.77 3.54
C ILE A 45 1.28 -5.40 2.92
N ASP A 46 0.16 -4.78 3.29
CA ASP A 46 -0.19 -3.42 2.94
C ASP A 46 -0.57 -2.65 4.19
N GLU A 47 -0.09 -1.42 4.27
CA GLU A 47 -0.51 -0.55 5.36
C GLU A 47 -1.94 -0.08 5.13
N ILE A 48 -2.77 -0.15 6.18
CA ILE A 48 -4.10 0.41 6.21
C ILE A 48 -4.18 1.41 7.36
N LYS A 49 -4.53 2.63 6.99
CA LYS A 49 -4.73 3.73 7.94
C LYS A 49 -6.18 4.16 7.89
N TRP A 50 -6.98 3.61 8.80
CA TRP A 50 -8.40 3.86 9.04
C TRP A 50 -9.38 3.46 7.94
N VAL A 51 -8.96 3.48 6.69
CA VAL A 51 -9.78 3.02 5.56
C VAL A 51 -8.91 2.21 4.62
N GLY A 52 -9.39 1.05 4.23
CA GLY A 52 -8.81 0.25 3.16
C GLY A 52 -9.78 0.10 2.00
N ALA A 53 -9.25 -0.32 0.86
CA ALA A 53 -10.01 -0.59 -0.34
C ALA A 53 -9.71 -2.01 -0.87
N TRP A 54 -10.76 -2.69 -1.34
CA TRP A 54 -10.67 -4.05 -1.88
C TRP A 54 -11.50 -4.15 -3.16
N ASP A 55 -11.05 -4.96 -4.10
CA ASP A 55 -11.85 -5.35 -5.26
C ASP A 55 -13.05 -6.18 -4.80
N ALA A 56 -14.25 -5.79 -5.19
CA ALA A 56 -15.47 -6.44 -4.72
C ALA A 56 -15.70 -7.82 -5.35
N THR A 57 -15.03 -8.15 -6.44
CA THR A 57 -15.14 -9.46 -7.11
C THR A 57 -14.14 -10.45 -6.56
N THR A 58 -12.89 -10.04 -6.39
CA THR A 58 -11.78 -10.93 -5.99
C THR A 58 -11.51 -10.92 -4.49
N GLY A 59 -11.89 -9.84 -3.79
CA GLY A 59 -11.53 -9.60 -2.39
C GLY A 59 -10.08 -9.19 -2.20
N GLU A 60 -9.34 -8.93 -3.27
CA GLU A 60 -7.95 -8.48 -3.18
C GLU A 60 -7.86 -7.03 -2.70
N ASN A 61 -6.85 -6.75 -1.88
CA ASN A 61 -6.57 -5.40 -1.42
C ASN A 61 -6.05 -4.54 -2.57
N LEU A 62 -6.61 -3.35 -2.74
CA LEU A 62 -6.25 -2.39 -3.79
C LEU A 62 -5.11 -1.45 -3.38
N HIS A 63 -4.44 -1.72 -2.26
CA HIS A 63 -3.26 -1.00 -1.79
C HIS A 63 -3.47 0.50 -1.58
N TRP A 64 -4.72 0.90 -1.36
CA TRP A 64 -5.08 2.29 -1.11
C TRP A 64 -5.52 2.51 0.34
N THR A 65 -5.05 3.60 0.92
CA THR A 65 -5.46 4.10 2.23
C THR A 65 -5.25 5.62 2.30
N PRO A 66 -6.08 6.35 3.07
CA PRO A 66 -5.97 7.80 3.18
C PRO A 66 -4.86 8.25 4.13
N PHE A 67 -3.61 8.15 3.71
CA PHE A 67 -2.44 8.54 4.52
C PHE A 67 -2.47 9.99 5.00
N GLU A 68 -3.12 10.87 4.25
CA GLU A 68 -3.23 12.29 4.52
C GLU A 68 -4.14 12.65 5.70
N LEU A 69 -4.98 11.74 6.16
CA LEU A 69 -5.85 12.01 7.31
C LEU A 69 -5.09 11.94 8.64
N SER A 70 -5.30 12.91 9.49
CA SER A 70 -4.91 12.88 10.89
C SER A 70 -6.12 12.70 11.80
N SER A 71 -5.97 11.87 12.81
CA SER A 71 -7.00 11.62 13.82
C SER A 71 -6.54 12.14 15.17
N ARG A 72 -7.38 12.96 15.80
CA ARG A 72 -7.09 13.60 17.09
C ARG A 72 -6.88 12.59 18.22
N ARG A 73 -7.71 11.55 18.24
CA ARG A 73 -7.72 10.52 19.29
C ARG A 73 -7.24 9.17 18.81
N LYS A 74 -6.80 9.09 17.54
CA LYS A 74 -6.40 7.85 16.89
C LYS A 74 -7.52 6.78 16.84
N THR A 75 -8.77 7.24 16.82
CA THR A 75 -9.93 6.34 16.73
C THR A 75 -10.43 6.15 15.31
N GLY A 76 -9.88 6.87 14.35
CA GLY A 76 -10.00 6.60 12.91
C GLY A 76 -11.38 6.90 12.32
N ALA A 77 -11.75 6.07 11.36
CA ALA A 77 -12.97 6.24 10.55
C ALA A 77 -14.12 5.41 11.12
N TRP A 78 -15.28 6.04 11.32
CA TRP A 78 -16.47 5.42 11.90
C TRP A 78 -17.60 5.21 10.92
N ALA A 79 -17.63 6.02 9.86
CA ALA A 79 -18.68 5.97 8.86
C ALA A 79 -18.10 6.08 7.45
N LEU A 80 -18.67 5.32 6.54
CA LEU A 80 -18.35 5.34 5.12
C LEU A 80 -19.63 5.39 4.30
N THR A 81 -19.62 6.12 3.21
CA THR A 81 -20.61 6.02 2.16
C THR A 81 -20.00 6.41 0.81
N THR A 82 -20.58 5.92 -0.26
CA THR A 82 -20.24 6.37 -1.62
C THR A 82 -21.44 7.09 -2.22
N ASP A 83 -21.19 8.18 -2.95
CA ASP A 83 -22.24 8.88 -3.68
C ASP A 83 -22.46 8.28 -5.09
N THR A 84 -23.40 8.80 -5.81
CA THR A 84 -23.77 8.34 -7.16
C THR A 84 -22.67 8.55 -8.20
N ASN A 85 -21.71 9.43 -7.92
CA ASN A 85 -20.54 9.67 -8.76
C ASN A 85 -19.38 8.73 -8.40
N GLY A 86 -19.54 7.91 -7.36
CA GLY A 86 -18.51 6.98 -6.88
C GLY A 86 -17.51 7.63 -5.92
N ASN A 87 -17.69 8.88 -5.50
CA ASN A 87 -16.84 9.50 -4.51
C ASN A 87 -17.04 8.84 -3.16
N LEU A 88 -15.95 8.59 -2.45
CA LEU A 88 -15.99 8.07 -1.09
C LEU A 88 -16.08 9.22 -0.10
N TRP A 89 -17.02 9.11 0.83
CA TRP A 89 -17.19 9.99 1.97
C TRP A 89 -16.84 9.25 3.25
N VAL A 90 -15.95 9.87 4.05
CA VAL A 90 -15.42 9.27 5.28
C VAL A 90 -15.73 10.20 6.43
N GLY A 91 -16.38 9.67 7.45
CA GLY A 91 -16.63 10.35 8.72
C GLY A 91 -15.87 9.67 9.86
N GLY A 92 -15.31 10.44 10.77
CA GLY A 92 -14.55 9.90 11.89
C GLY A 92 -13.94 10.94 12.80
N ASP A 93 -13.00 10.54 13.61
CA ASP A 93 -12.26 11.39 14.55
C ASP A 93 -11.09 12.12 13.86
N PHE A 94 -11.37 12.72 12.71
CA PHE A 94 -10.36 13.45 11.94
C PHE A 94 -10.37 14.93 12.33
N ASP A 95 -9.21 15.53 12.34
CA ASP A 95 -9.06 16.97 12.56
C ASP A 95 -8.37 17.67 11.38
N LEU A 96 -7.44 17.00 10.74
CA LEU A 96 -6.66 17.54 9.64
C LEU A 96 -6.57 16.58 8.47
N SER A 97 -6.51 17.18 7.27
CA SER A 97 -6.02 16.52 6.04
C SER A 97 -4.71 17.17 5.63
N HIS A 98 -3.69 16.37 5.41
CA HIS A 98 -2.39 16.81 4.88
C HIS A 98 -2.45 16.75 3.36
N ILE A 99 -2.64 17.89 2.70
CA ILE A 99 -2.75 17.96 1.24
C ILE A 99 -1.38 17.69 0.60
N ASP A 100 -0.33 18.22 1.22
CA ASP A 100 1.07 17.97 0.91
C ASP A 100 1.94 18.25 2.14
N ALA A 101 3.27 18.18 2.01
CA ALA A 101 4.22 18.38 3.11
C ALA A 101 4.11 19.76 3.78
N SER A 102 3.54 20.76 3.11
CA SER A 102 3.46 22.15 3.56
C SER A 102 2.04 22.63 3.84
N ARG A 103 1.02 21.91 3.36
CA ARG A 103 -0.38 22.34 3.46
C ARG A 103 -1.23 21.36 4.23
N THR A 104 -1.83 21.85 5.30
CA THR A 104 -2.84 21.12 6.05
C THR A 104 -4.16 21.87 6.00
N GLN A 105 -5.24 21.14 6.04
CA GLN A 105 -6.59 21.68 6.09
C GLN A 105 -7.34 21.03 7.24
N TRP A 106 -8.01 21.85 8.05
CA TRP A 106 -8.97 21.34 9.02
C TRP A 106 -10.17 20.72 8.30
N ASN A 107 -10.56 19.51 8.66
CA ASN A 107 -11.63 18.78 7.98
C ASN A 107 -12.86 18.52 8.87
N GLY A 108 -12.78 18.80 10.17
CA GLY A 108 -13.93 18.73 11.06
C GLY A 108 -14.52 17.31 11.22
N GLY A 109 -13.75 16.29 11.05
CA GLY A 109 -14.20 14.91 11.19
C GLY A 109 -14.78 14.33 9.89
N PHE A 110 -14.59 15.01 8.76
CA PHE A 110 -15.22 14.63 7.50
C PHE A 110 -14.28 14.84 6.30
N ALA A 111 -14.17 13.84 5.44
CA ALA A 111 -13.36 13.92 4.22
C ALA A 111 -14.09 13.28 3.03
N ARG A 112 -13.90 13.86 1.86
CA ARG A 112 -14.35 13.31 0.58
C ARG A 112 -13.15 12.96 -0.28
N TYR A 113 -13.15 11.76 -0.81
CA TYR A 113 -12.22 11.30 -1.83
C TYR A 113 -12.93 11.24 -3.16
N ASP A 114 -12.44 12.00 -4.11
CA ASP A 114 -12.98 11.96 -5.47
C ASP A 114 -12.76 10.56 -6.05
N ASN A 115 -13.67 10.17 -6.94
CA ASN A 115 -13.55 8.95 -7.71
C ASN A 115 -12.41 9.11 -8.73
N ARG A 116 -11.18 9.04 -8.24
CA ARG A 116 -9.97 9.07 -9.06
C ARG A 116 -9.71 7.71 -9.68
N ASP A 117 -8.65 7.63 -10.46
CA ASP A 117 -8.10 6.37 -10.87
C ASP A 117 -7.80 5.51 -9.64
N ASN A 118 -8.50 4.38 -9.56
CA ASN A 118 -8.33 3.38 -8.51
C ASN A 118 -7.74 2.07 -9.09
N VAL A 119 -7.29 2.12 -10.33
CA VAL A 119 -6.67 0.98 -11.00
C VAL A 119 -5.19 0.98 -10.64
N ALA A 120 -4.76 -0.04 -9.93
CA ALA A 120 -3.35 -0.21 -9.63
C ALA A 120 -2.57 -0.50 -10.93
N PRO A 121 -1.34 -0.01 -11.06
CA PRO A 121 -0.48 -0.36 -12.19
C PRO A 121 -0.18 -1.86 -12.19
N GLU A 122 0.28 -2.37 -13.32
CA GLU A 122 0.72 -3.76 -13.42
C GLU A 122 1.93 -4.03 -12.50
N THR A 123 2.05 -5.27 -12.06
CA THR A 123 3.19 -5.69 -11.25
C THR A 123 4.45 -5.72 -12.11
N PRO A 124 5.57 -5.10 -11.67
CA PRO A 124 6.84 -5.23 -12.33
C PRO A 124 7.27 -6.69 -12.50
N THR A 125 7.99 -6.99 -13.56
CA THR A 125 8.44 -8.36 -13.88
C THR A 125 9.96 -8.41 -14.04
N LEU A 126 10.51 -9.61 -14.15
CA LEU A 126 11.92 -9.87 -14.45
C LEU A 126 12.91 -9.14 -13.52
N VAL A 127 12.64 -9.18 -12.22
CA VAL A 127 13.61 -8.65 -11.24
C VAL A 127 14.91 -9.43 -11.34
N ARG A 128 16.02 -8.71 -11.44
CA ARG A 128 17.36 -9.29 -11.58
C ARG A 128 18.40 -8.40 -10.91
N THR A 129 19.54 -8.97 -10.57
CA THR A 129 20.74 -8.26 -10.15
C THR A 129 21.54 -7.82 -11.38
N THR A 130 21.94 -6.57 -11.42
CA THR A 130 22.84 -6.02 -12.48
C THR A 130 24.22 -5.66 -11.96
N ALA A 131 24.36 -5.43 -10.66
CA ALA A 131 25.63 -5.24 -9.99
C ALA A 131 25.51 -5.68 -8.53
N SER A 132 26.61 -6.13 -7.95
CA SER A 132 26.66 -6.59 -6.57
C SER A 132 28.01 -6.29 -5.95
N THR A 133 27.98 -5.91 -4.68
CA THR A 133 29.14 -5.76 -3.80
C THR A 133 28.83 -6.43 -2.46
N ALA A 134 29.81 -6.51 -1.58
CA ALA A 134 29.60 -7.06 -0.24
C ALA A 134 28.55 -6.27 0.59
N SER A 135 28.32 -4.99 0.26
CA SER A 135 27.43 -4.08 1.03
C SER A 135 26.18 -3.63 0.29
N SER A 136 26.12 -3.80 -1.02
CA SER A 136 24.99 -3.34 -1.83
C SER A 136 24.69 -4.26 -3.01
N VAL A 137 23.48 -4.14 -3.54
CA VAL A 137 23.03 -4.82 -4.76
C VAL A 137 22.25 -3.83 -5.61
N THR A 138 22.52 -3.83 -6.92
CA THR A 138 21.70 -3.10 -7.88
C THR A 138 20.67 -4.04 -8.46
N LEU A 139 19.40 -3.75 -8.18
CA LEU A 139 18.23 -4.43 -8.73
C LEU A 139 17.76 -3.71 -9.98
N ALA A 140 17.33 -4.46 -10.97
CA ALA A 140 16.63 -3.95 -12.15
C ALA A 140 15.43 -4.84 -12.46
N TRP A 141 14.43 -4.29 -13.12
CA TRP A 141 13.20 -4.96 -13.51
C TRP A 141 12.67 -4.44 -14.84
N GLU A 142 11.62 -5.04 -15.37
CA GLU A 142 10.91 -4.45 -16.49
C GLU A 142 9.99 -3.34 -16.01
N GLY A 143 10.10 -2.17 -16.66
CA GLY A 143 9.30 -1.01 -16.34
C GLY A 143 7.83 -1.22 -16.69
N VAL A 144 6.95 -0.63 -15.90
CA VAL A 144 5.50 -0.64 -16.10
C VAL A 144 5.09 0.71 -16.70
N SER A 145 4.33 0.70 -17.77
CA SER A 145 4.00 1.90 -18.57
C SER A 145 3.20 2.95 -17.78
N ASP A 146 2.41 2.51 -16.80
CA ASP A 146 1.55 3.34 -15.96
C ASP A 146 2.22 3.75 -14.64
N ALA A 147 3.43 3.26 -14.38
CA ALA A 147 4.16 3.60 -13.18
C ALA A 147 4.89 4.94 -13.31
N VAL A 148 4.77 5.79 -12.31
CA VAL A 148 5.59 7.01 -12.15
C VAL A 148 6.76 6.78 -11.20
N SER A 149 6.69 5.76 -10.36
CA SER A 149 7.76 5.37 -9.45
C SER A 149 7.63 3.90 -9.04
N TYR A 150 8.67 3.41 -8.36
CA TYR A 150 8.73 2.06 -7.81
C TYR A 150 9.15 2.12 -6.37
N GLU A 151 8.58 1.26 -5.55
CA GLU A 151 9.01 1.03 -4.18
C GLU A 151 9.69 -0.34 -4.08
N ILE A 152 10.81 -0.37 -3.39
CA ILE A 152 11.58 -1.58 -3.12
C ILE A 152 11.40 -1.93 -1.65
N LEU A 153 10.96 -3.14 -1.40
CA LEU A 153 10.81 -3.68 -0.06
C LEU A 153 11.89 -4.73 0.18
N ARG A 154 12.41 -4.74 1.40
CA ARG A 154 13.20 -5.85 1.92
C ARG A 154 12.43 -6.47 3.06
N ASP A 155 12.17 -7.77 2.92
CA ASP A 155 11.20 -8.45 3.76
C ASP A 155 9.82 -7.75 3.66
N ASP A 156 9.29 -7.22 4.74
CA ASP A 156 7.99 -6.52 4.79
C ASP A 156 8.11 -5.00 4.78
N ARG A 157 9.34 -4.43 4.60
CA ARG A 157 9.58 -3.01 4.80
C ARG A 157 10.05 -2.31 3.54
N PRO A 158 9.44 -1.19 3.15
CA PRO A 158 9.99 -0.31 2.14
C PRO A 158 11.37 0.20 2.58
N ILE A 159 12.38 0.05 1.71
CA ILE A 159 13.75 0.49 1.96
C ILE A 159 14.23 1.53 0.97
N ALA A 160 13.59 1.63 -0.18
CA ALA A 160 13.93 2.60 -1.21
C ALA A 160 12.73 2.90 -2.11
N SER A 161 12.78 4.05 -2.79
CA SER A 161 11.91 4.39 -3.92
C SER A 161 12.73 4.99 -5.06
N THR A 162 12.28 4.80 -6.29
CA THR A 162 12.95 5.32 -7.49
C THR A 162 11.95 5.56 -8.60
N THR A 163 12.25 6.48 -9.52
CA THR A 163 11.50 6.68 -10.77
C THR A 163 12.07 5.87 -11.93
N SER A 164 13.21 5.22 -11.74
CA SER A 164 13.87 4.37 -12.73
C SER A 164 13.53 2.90 -12.51
N ALA A 165 13.60 2.09 -13.55
CA ALA A 165 13.41 0.64 -13.46
C ALA A 165 14.67 -0.08 -12.91
N SER A 166 15.47 0.62 -12.12
CA SER A 166 16.61 0.06 -11.39
C SER A 166 16.99 0.94 -10.21
N VAL A 167 17.59 0.33 -9.19
CA VAL A 167 18.09 1.04 -8.02
C VAL A 167 19.17 0.23 -7.30
N GLU A 168 20.14 0.91 -6.72
CA GLU A 168 21.07 0.32 -5.78
C GLU A 168 20.48 0.37 -4.37
N VAL A 169 20.49 -0.75 -3.66
CA VAL A 169 20.02 -0.88 -2.30
C VAL A 169 21.04 -1.59 -1.41
N PRO A 170 21.10 -1.26 -0.12
CA PRO A 170 21.99 -1.94 0.80
C PRO A 170 21.64 -3.43 0.92
N ARG A 171 22.64 -4.29 0.99
CA ARG A 171 22.49 -5.68 1.45
C ARG A 171 22.25 -5.69 2.96
N GLY A 172 21.59 -6.72 3.46
CA GLY A 172 21.36 -6.94 4.89
C GLY A 172 20.08 -7.75 5.12
N GLY A 173 19.97 -8.36 6.30
CA GLY A 173 18.88 -9.28 6.59
C GLY A 173 18.93 -10.52 5.68
N ASP A 174 17.77 -11.07 5.39
CA ASP A 174 17.64 -12.27 4.55
C ASP A 174 17.76 -11.98 3.05
N ASN A 175 18.05 -10.72 2.67
CA ASN A 175 18.15 -10.26 1.28
C ASN A 175 16.95 -10.65 0.39
N ARG A 176 15.78 -10.69 0.97
CA ARG A 176 14.53 -10.95 0.25
C ARG A 176 13.94 -9.64 -0.22
N PHE A 177 14.01 -9.39 -1.52
CA PHE A 177 13.54 -8.14 -2.11
C PHE A 177 12.24 -8.35 -2.88
N PHE A 178 11.43 -7.31 -2.87
CA PHE A 178 10.21 -7.19 -3.64
C PHE A 178 10.17 -5.81 -4.29
N VAL A 179 9.56 -5.71 -5.45
CA VAL A 179 9.35 -4.45 -6.15
C VAL A 179 7.88 -4.27 -6.42
N ARG A 180 7.36 -3.07 -6.25
CA ARG A 180 6.02 -2.69 -6.69
C ARG A 180 6.04 -1.35 -7.42
N ALA A 181 5.15 -1.20 -8.37
CA ALA A 181 4.94 0.03 -9.12
C ALA A 181 3.96 0.95 -8.39
N VAL A 182 4.11 2.25 -8.59
CA VAL A 182 3.20 3.29 -8.09
C VAL A 182 2.84 4.20 -9.26
N ASP A 183 1.56 4.42 -9.50
CA ASP A 183 1.05 5.32 -10.54
C ASP A 183 0.95 6.79 -10.09
N ALA A 184 0.48 7.66 -10.99
CA ALA A 184 0.31 9.08 -10.71
C ALA A 184 -0.83 9.38 -9.71
N ALA A 185 -1.78 8.47 -9.55
CA ALA A 185 -2.86 8.59 -8.57
C ALA A 185 -2.44 8.09 -7.17
N GLY A 186 -1.26 7.46 -7.06
CA GLY A 186 -0.74 6.87 -5.83
C GLY A 186 -1.18 5.43 -5.60
N ASN A 187 -1.84 4.80 -6.58
CA ASN A 187 -2.16 3.38 -6.47
C ASN A 187 -0.88 2.57 -6.59
N ARG A 188 -0.83 1.47 -5.87
CA ARG A 188 0.32 0.57 -5.82
C ARG A 188 -0.03 -0.77 -6.44
N SER A 189 0.86 -1.30 -7.25
CA SER A 189 0.72 -2.67 -7.74
C SER A 189 0.86 -3.69 -6.63
N ALA A 190 0.49 -4.92 -6.91
CA ALA A 190 1.02 -6.05 -6.16
C ALA A 190 2.56 -6.01 -6.17
N THR A 191 3.19 -6.61 -5.17
CA THR A 191 4.63 -6.82 -5.21
C THR A 191 4.99 -7.93 -6.20
N THR A 192 6.19 -7.88 -6.74
CA THR A 192 6.78 -9.05 -7.42
C THR A 192 6.79 -10.26 -6.50
N ALA A 193 7.00 -11.45 -7.05
CA ALA A 193 7.48 -12.57 -6.26
C ALA A 193 8.79 -12.18 -5.55
N VAL A 194 9.10 -12.88 -4.46
CA VAL A 194 10.35 -12.66 -3.74
C VAL A 194 11.55 -12.86 -4.67
N TYR A 195 12.45 -11.90 -4.65
CA TYR A 195 13.73 -12.01 -5.34
C TYR A 195 14.86 -12.08 -4.32
N VAL A 196 15.68 -13.09 -4.43
CA VAL A 196 16.90 -13.28 -3.64
C VAL A 196 18.10 -13.14 -4.57
N PRO A 197 18.92 -12.09 -4.42
CA PRO A 197 20.13 -11.95 -5.23
C PRO A 197 21.07 -13.13 -5.05
N PRO A 198 21.80 -13.55 -6.11
CA PRO A 198 22.85 -14.53 -5.98
C PRO A 198 23.88 -14.17 -4.89
N ALA A 199 24.51 -15.16 -4.31
CA ALA A 199 25.67 -14.93 -3.45
C ALA A 199 26.81 -14.32 -4.27
N ASP A 200 27.67 -13.52 -3.62
CA ASP A 200 28.80 -12.90 -4.31
C ASP A 200 29.74 -13.99 -4.86
N GLY A 201 29.92 -14.02 -6.16
CA GLY A 201 30.89 -14.88 -6.84
C GLY A 201 30.34 -16.00 -7.72
N GLU A 202 29.03 -16.05 -7.99
CA GLU A 202 28.45 -16.93 -9.05
C GLU A 202 28.10 -16.16 -10.31
#